data_a0b000ccfce30270f0f6a57c524b9d87
#
_entry.id   a0b000ccfce30270f0f6a57c524b9d87
#
_cell.length_a   1.000
_cell.length_b   1.000
_cell.length_c   1.000
_cell.angle_alpha   90.00
_cell.angle_beta   90.00
_cell.angle_gamma   90.00
#
_symmetry.space_group_name_H-M   'P 1'
#
loop_
_entity.id
_entity.type
_entity.pdbx_description
1 polymer ?
#
loop_
_entity_poly.entity_id
_entity_poly.type
_entity_poly.pdbx_seq_one_letter_code
_entity_poly.pdbx_strand_id
1 'polypeptide(L)'
;MPSTSIESAAVDGRARTPRFIQRQLANLHKAITTNAKIIQDAIVADTGAKLREAQLEIHLSISVVKELYDNFSVEEALSQEYRVARGQDWCDRNDAVGTIYLRPQSHNLVYSIVSPLANAIAAGNCVVIESNKPHQALSSKIAEIILQHLDRDTIAFVEDLPEPPSKGVLLIDQTGELPKMNASSIHTPGSSARVVALVDRSSDIVSAASSIVQARTAFGGNSVYAPDIVLVNEFAMKEFVQAAKIALSISIEETKGQDITASQATCKIAGIGLTEKELRGSGANVVMRGDLGTIAIVEDRGSSLLQRKIYGACLILHSVRSLDDGIDLANLQYGTVAPRNKTLLACYHFGAPEAAKYTTQFIDSYASFVNHAPIELTVGPAAPIGFHPSATHRYRPAMFSVPKADCIAGDSASRSLASIFRAEAKAWSDVYEKQITSSLAPTRQKAGKVVGFFDQGLITGFVVFWVPVIASAVVGSGYGIRAGIRMTRS
;
A
#
# COMPACT_ATOMS: atom_id res chain seq x y z
N MET A 1 -4.76 -31.73 -20.59
CA MET A 1 -4.30 -30.33 -20.47
C MET A 1 -4.65 -29.82 -19.07
N PRO A 2 -3.77 -29.15 -18.33
CA PRO A 2 -4.04 -28.75 -16.94
C PRO A 2 -5.24 -27.79 -16.79
N SER A 3 -5.61 -27.03 -17.82
CA SER A 3 -6.75 -26.11 -17.76
C SER A 3 -8.10 -26.79 -17.60
N THR A 4 -8.33 -27.94 -18.22
CA THR A 4 -9.60 -28.67 -18.15
C THR A 4 -9.87 -29.27 -16.78
N SER A 5 -8.86 -29.73 -16.07
CA SER A 5 -8.97 -30.22 -14.68
C SER A 5 -9.33 -29.08 -13.71
N ILE A 6 -8.66 -27.93 -13.84
CA ILE A 6 -8.92 -26.72 -13.05
C ILE A 6 -10.35 -26.19 -13.26
N GLU A 7 -10.80 -26.13 -14.52
CA GLU A 7 -12.17 -25.69 -14.87
C GLU A 7 -13.21 -26.64 -14.29
N SER A 8 -13.00 -27.95 -14.38
CA SER A 8 -13.89 -28.93 -13.74
C SER A 8 -13.95 -28.76 -12.24
N ALA A 9 -12.81 -28.61 -11.55
CA ALA A 9 -12.75 -28.42 -10.12
C ALA A 9 -13.44 -27.10 -9.67
N ALA A 10 -13.34 -26.05 -10.48
CA ALA A 10 -14.01 -24.78 -10.23
C ALA A 10 -15.55 -24.92 -10.35
N VAL A 11 -16.04 -25.70 -11.33
CA VAL A 11 -17.47 -25.98 -11.51
C VAL A 11 -18.01 -26.89 -10.40
N ASP A 12 -17.28 -27.93 -10.06
CA ASP A 12 -17.64 -28.88 -8.98
C ASP A 12 -17.69 -28.22 -7.58
N GLY A 13 -17.05 -27.07 -7.43
CA GLY A 13 -17.03 -26.33 -6.17
C GLY A 13 -16.17 -26.96 -5.07
N ARG A 14 -15.29 -27.91 -5.40
CA ARG A 14 -14.39 -28.59 -4.45
C ARG A 14 -13.58 -27.58 -3.62
N ALA A 15 -13.04 -26.54 -4.27
CA ALA A 15 -12.23 -25.52 -3.65
C ALA A 15 -13.00 -24.67 -2.61
N ARG A 16 -14.34 -24.63 -2.67
CA ARG A 16 -15.20 -23.81 -1.79
C ARG A 16 -15.49 -24.47 -0.45
N THR A 17 -15.23 -25.79 -0.32
CA THR A 17 -15.56 -26.53 0.90
C THR A 17 -14.68 -26.06 2.07
N PRO A 18 -15.25 -25.62 3.23
CA PRO A 18 -14.47 -25.05 4.33
C PRO A 18 -13.33 -25.95 4.83
N ARG A 19 -13.58 -27.25 4.97
CA ARG A 19 -12.55 -28.23 5.37
C ARG A 19 -11.43 -28.37 4.33
N PHE A 20 -11.76 -28.22 3.05
CA PHE A 20 -10.77 -28.25 1.98
C PHE A 20 -9.89 -26.99 2.05
N ILE A 21 -10.46 -25.81 2.21
CA ILE A 21 -9.75 -24.53 2.36
C ILE A 21 -8.75 -24.63 3.50
N GLN A 22 -9.21 -25.02 4.70
CA GLN A 22 -8.35 -25.14 5.88
C GLN A 22 -7.18 -26.11 5.63
N ARG A 23 -7.47 -27.28 5.02
CA ARG A 23 -6.44 -28.27 4.68
C ARG A 23 -5.43 -27.72 3.67
N GLN A 24 -5.86 -27.01 2.63
CA GLN A 24 -4.96 -26.43 1.63
C GLN A 24 -4.07 -25.34 2.24
N LEU A 25 -4.59 -24.47 3.11
CA LEU A 25 -3.79 -23.47 3.82
C LEU A 25 -2.74 -24.15 4.73
N ALA A 26 -3.12 -25.20 5.47
CA ALA A 26 -2.19 -25.98 6.29
C ALA A 26 -1.09 -26.64 5.43
N ASN A 27 -1.47 -27.20 4.29
CA ASN A 27 -0.53 -27.81 3.35
C ASN A 27 0.42 -26.77 2.72
N LEU A 28 -0.08 -25.59 2.36
CA LEU A 28 0.75 -24.50 1.84
C LEU A 28 1.75 -24.01 2.91
N HIS A 29 1.30 -23.84 4.15
CA HIS A 29 2.19 -23.52 5.26
C HIS A 29 3.29 -24.59 5.42
N LYS A 30 2.93 -25.87 5.43
CA LYS A 30 3.87 -26.99 5.52
C LYS A 30 4.84 -26.99 4.34
N ALA A 31 4.35 -26.76 3.12
CA ALA A 31 5.18 -26.73 1.91
C ALA A 31 6.32 -25.70 2.04
N ILE A 32 6.00 -24.51 2.50
CA ILE A 32 6.99 -23.42 2.63
C ILE A 32 7.92 -23.68 3.83
N THR A 33 7.38 -24.04 4.99
CA THR A 33 8.18 -24.19 6.23
C THR A 33 9.16 -25.37 6.13
N THR A 34 8.70 -26.52 5.59
CA THR A 34 9.58 -27.71 5.43
C THR A 34 10.68 -27.46 4.42
N ASN A 35 10.43 -26.65 3.38
CA ASN A 35 11.38 -26.38 2.31
C ASN A 35 12.04 -24.99 2.45
N ALA A 36 11.92 -24.31 3.60
CA ALA A 36 12.38 -22.93 3.77
C ALA A 36 13.86 -22.74 3.40
N LYS A 37 14.73 -23.69 3.77
CA LYS A 37 16.16 -23.61 3.42
C LYS A 37 16.40 -23.76 1.92
N ILE A 38 15.71 -24.67 1.27
CA ILE A 38 15.80 -24.90 -0.18
C ILE A 38 15.33 -23.65 -0.94
N ILE A 39 14.21 -23.06 -0.50
CA ILE A 39 13.66 -21.82 -1.08
C ILE A 39 14.64 -20.66 -0.87
N GLN A 40 15.19 -20.51 0.34
CA GLN A 40 16.18 -19.48 0.66
C GLN A 40 17.40 -19.57 -0.25
N ASP A 41 17.97 -20.76 -0.39
CA ASP A 41 19.16 -20.97 -1.22
C ASP A 41 18.85 -20.72 -2.71
N ALA A 42 17.65 -21.08 -3.18
CA ALA A 42 17.19 -20.80 -4.54
C ALA A 42 16.99 -19.27 -4.77
N ILE A 43 16.42 -18.53 -3.82
CA ILE A 43 16.29 -17.06 -3.91
C ILE A 43 17.68 -16.44 -4.04
N VAL A 44 18.61 -16.78 -3.14
CA VAL A 44 19.97 -16.22 -3.16
C VAL A 44 20.68 -16.53 -4.46
N ALA A 45 20.58 -17.77 -4.95
CA ALA A 45 21.24 -18.20 -6.18
C ALA A 45 20.70 -17.51 -7.45
N ASP A 46 19.37 -17.31 -7.53
CA ASP A 46 18.71 -16.82 -8.74
C ASP A 46 18.62 -15.28 -8.78
N THR A 47 18.43 -14.65 -7.63
CA THR A 47 18.24 -13.18 -7.55
C THR A 47 19.47 -12.42 -7.07
N GLY A 48 20.46 -13.10 -6.44
CA GLY A 48 21.58 -12.46 -5.77
C GLY A 48 21.19 -11.66 -4.50
N ALA A 49 19.98 -11.88 -3.96
CA ALA A 49 19.53 -11.25 -2.74
C ALA A 49 20.40 -11.66 -1.54
N LYS A 50 20.54 -10.78 -0.55
CA LYS A 50 21.22 -11.09 0.70
C LYS A 50 20.43 -12.12 1.49
N LEU A 51 21.13 -12.91 2.29
CA LEU A 51 20.52 -13.94 3.14
C LEU A 51 19.34 -13.40 3.97
N ARG A 52 19.53 -12.25 4.64
CA ARG A 52 18.48 -11.60 5.44
C ARG A 52 17.25 -11.19 4.62
N GLU A 53 17.48 -10.75 3.38
CA GLU A 53 16.41 -10.35 2.46
C GLU A 53 15.59 -11.57 2.02
N ALA A 54 16.25 -12.67 1.67
CA ALA A 54 15.58 -13.94 1.37
C ALA A 54 14.79 -14.47 2.57
N GLN A 55 15.36 -14.36 3.78
CA GLN A 55 14.67 -14.73 5.02
C GLN A 55 13.45 -13.86 5.30
N LEU A 56 13.53 -12.54 5.06
CA LEU A 56 12.39 -11.62 5.20
C LEU A 56 11.26 -11.96 4.23
N GLU A 57 11.59 -12.27 2.97
CA GLU A 57 10.60 -12.68 1.96
C GLU A 57 9.86 -13.96 2.38
N ILE A 58 10.59 -14.97 2.83
CA ILE A 58 10.01 -16.24 3.32
C ILE A 58 9.18 -15.99 4.59
N HIS A 59 9.70 -15.20 5.54
CA HIS A 59 9.00 -14.87 6.78
C HIS A 59 7.64 -14.24 6.51
N LEU A 60 7.58 -13.22 5.63
CA LEU A 60 6.32 -12.57 5.28
C LEU A 60 5.38 -13.51 4.53
N SER A 61 5.91 -14.38 3.65
CA SER A 61 5.12 -15.39 2.96
C SER A 61 4.46 -16.37 3.94
N ILE A 62 5.20 -16.85 4.92
CA ILE A 62 4.67 -17.75 5.99
C ILE A 62 3.65 -17.00 6.85
N SER A 63 3.92 -15.74 7.21
CA SER A 63 3.04 -14.93 8.05
C SER A 63 1.66 -14.74 7.44
N VAL A 64 1.58 -14.46 6.12
CA VAL A 64 0.30 -14.34 5.41
C VAL A 64 -0.49 -15.65 5.46
N VAL A 65 0.14 -16.79 5.18
CA VAL A 65 -0.53 -18.10 5.19
C VAL A 65 -1.02 -18.45 6.59
N LYS A 66 -0.18 -18.22 7.61
CA LYS A 66 -0.50 -18.47 9.01
C LYS A 66 -1.68 -17.63 9.48
N GLU A 67 -1.68 -16.33 9.19
CA GLU A 67 -2.76 -15.43 9.58
C GLU A 67 -4.08 -15.84 8.92
N LEU A 68 -4.07 -16.20 7.63
CA LEU A 68 -5.27 -16.69 6.95
C LEU A 68 -5.77 -18.01 7.56
N TYR A 69 -4.86 -18.92 7.94
CA TYR A 69 -5.22 -20.18 8.59
C TYR A 69 -5.80 -19.95 10.00
N ASP A 70 -5.15 -19.11 10.80
CA ASP A 70 -5.55 -18.82 12.19
C ASP A 70 -6.90 -18.08 12.26
N ASN A 71 -7.20 -17.24 11.27
CA ASN A 71 -8.46 -16.49 11.17
C ASN A 71 -9.60 -17.27 10.46
N PHE A 72 -9.33 -18.45 9.91
CA PHE A 72 -10.33 -19.24 9.19
C PHE A 72 -11.02 -20.24 10.12
N SER A 73 -12.29 -19.99 10.43
CA SER A 73 -13.13 -20.90 11.23
C SER A 73 -14.01 -21.76 10.32
N VAL A 74 -13.76 -23.06 10.32
CA VAL A 74 -14.62 -24.05 9.61
C VAL A 74 -16.04 -24.05 10.17
N GLU A 75 -16.20 -23.93 11.49
CA GLU A 75 -17.49 -23.95 12.15
C GLU A 75 -18.32 -22.71 11.77
N GLU A 76 -17.69 -21.55 11.76
CA GLU A 76 -18.34 -20.31 11.34
C GLU A 76 -18.73 -20.35 9.84
N ALA A 77 -17.82 -20.78 8.97
CA ALA A 77 -18.09 -20.92 7.54
C ALA A 77 -19.25 -21.89 7.26
N LEU A 78 -19.29 -23.05 7.94
CA LEU A 78 -20.42 -23.98 7.86
C LEU A 78 -21.71 -23.37 8.42
N SER A 79 -21.64 -22.64 9.52
CA SER A 79 -22.79 -21.95 10.08
C SER A 79 -23.36 -20.92 9.12
N GLN A 80 -22.50 -20.18 8.43
CA GLN A 80 -22.91 -19.21 7.40
C GLN A 80 -23.53 -19.89 6.18
N GLU A 81 -22.93 -20.97 5.69
CA GLU A 81 -23.45 -21.75 4.56
C GLU A 81 -24.91 -22.23 4.80
N TYR A 82 -25.26 -22.62 6.03
CA TYR A 82 -26.59 -23.09 6.40
C TYR A 82 -27.56 -21.99 6.84
N ARG A 83 -27.23 -20.69 6.75
CA ARG A 83 -28.11 -19.58 7.15
C ARG A 83 -29.45 -19.62 6.39
N VAL A 84 -29.38 -19.76 5.08
CA VAL A 84 -30.57 -19.82 4.21
C VAL A 84 -31.45 -21.03 4.55
N ALA A 85 -30.85 -22.20 4.81
CA ALA A 85 -31.59 -23.40 5.23
C ALA A 85 -32.27 -23.25 6.60
N ARG A 86 -31.79 -22.35 7.44
CA ARG A 86 -32.37 -22.00 8.74
C ARG A 86 -33.39 -20.85 8.66
N GLY A 87 -33.72 -20.38 7.48
CA GLY A 87 -34.65 -19.25 7.31
C GLY A 87 -34.05 -17.90 7.65
N GLN A 88 -32.74 -17.73 7.56
CA GLN A 88 -32.01 -16.49 7.84
C GLN A 88 -31.44 -15.90 6.56
N ASP A 89 -31.54 -14.60 6.41
CA ASP A 89 -30.91 -13.87 5.29
C ASP A 89 -29.38 -13.94 5.37
N TRP A 90 -28.74 -13.96 4.20
CA TRP A 90 -27.31 -13.87 4.07
C TRP A 90 -26.95 -12.73 3.10
N CYS A 91 -27.17 -11.49 3.55
CA CYS A 91 -27.01 -10.29 2.73
C CYS A 91 -25.54 -9.95 2.42
N ASP A 92 -24.63 -10.37 3.25
CA ASP A 92 -23.18 -10.14 3.19
C ASP A 92 -22.37 -11.32 2.61
N ARG A 93 -23.07 -12.26 1.97
CA ARG A 93 -22.45 -13.42 1.32
C ARG A 93 -21.48 -12.98 0.23
N ASN A 94 -20.32 -13.61 0.22
CA ASN A 94 -19.34 -13.50 -0.84
C ASN A 94 -19.05 -14.89 -1.41
N ASP A 95 -19.24 -15.04 -2.73
CA ASP A 95 -18.93 -16.28 -3.45
C ASP A 95 -17.55 -16.19 -4.10
N ALA A 96 -16.83 -17.29 -4.15
CA ALA A 96 -15.60 -17.40 -4.92
C ALA A 96 -15.83 -17.01 -6.38
N VAL A 97 -14.91 -16.29 -7.01
CA VAL A 97 -14.96 -15.97 -8.45
C VAL A 97 -14.99 -17.26 -9.28
N GLY A 98 -14.23 -18.27 -8.88
CA GLY A 98 -14.07 -19.55 -9.57
C GLY A 98 -12.62 -19.86 -9.86
N THR A 99 -12.03 -19.24 -10.87
CA THR A 99 -10.62 -19.45 -11.22
C THR A 99 -9.86 -18.12 -11.18
N ILE A 100 -8.69 -18.13 -10.57
CA ILE A 100 -7.78 -16.99 -10.51
C ILE A 100 -6.60 -17.26 -11.46
N TYR A 101 -6.35 -16.34 -12.36
CA TYR A 101 -5.14 -16.31 -13.17
C TYR A 101 -4.16 -15.34 -12.54
N LEU A 102 -2.98 -15.84 -12.16
CA LEU A 102 -1.96 -15.06 -11.50
C LEU A 102 -0.74 -14.88 -12.40
N ARG A 103 -0.40 -13.64 -12.72
CA ARG A 103 0.87 -13.25 -13.34
C ARG A 103 1.74 -12.59 -12.26
N PRO A 104 2.72 -13.32 -11.71
CA PRO A 104 3.54 -12.83 -10.61
C PRO A 104 4.61 -11.86 -11.11
N GLN A 105 4.93 -10.87 -10.26
CA GLN A 105 6.08 -9.99 -10.45
C GLN A 105 7.40 -10.73 -10.18
N SER A 106 8.48 -10.33 -10.85
CA SER A 106 9.81 -10.93 -10.66
C SER A 106 10.43 -10.57 -9.32
N HIS A 107 10.15 -9.35 -8.81
CA HIS A 107 10.64 -8.91 -7.51
C HIS A 107 9.97 -9.69 -6.37
N ASN A 108 10.77 -10.33 -5.51
CA ASN A 108 10.29 -11.20 -4.42
C ASN A 108 9.27 -12.25 -4.90
N LEU A 109 9.70 -13.10 -5.81
CA LEU A 109 8.83 -14.04 -6.54
C LEU A 109 8.07 -14.98 -5.60
N VAL A 110 8.69 -15.43 -4.50
CA VAL A 110 8.04 -16.32 -3.52
C VAL A 110 6.84 -15.64 -2.89
N TYR A 111 7.02 -14.43 -2.36
CA TYR A 111 5.93 -13.65 -1.79
C TYR A 111 4.88 -13.28 -2.84
N SER A 112 5.32 -12.94 -4.06
CA SER A 112 4.46 -12.57 -5.19
C SER A 112 3.55 -13.72 -5.64
N ILE A 113 3.95 -14.97 -5.42
CA ILE A 113 3.13 -16.16 -5.67
C ILE A 113 2.32 -16.53 -4.43
N VAL A 114 2.96 -16.66 -3.27
CA VAL A 114 2.34 -17.22 -2.06
C VAL A 114 1.24 -16.34 -1.50
N SER A 115 1.44 -15.02 -1.48
CA SER A 115 0.47 -14.09 -0.89
C SER A 115 -0.89 -14.10 -1.63
N PRO A 116 -0.98 -13.92 -2.96
CA PRO A 116 -2.25 -14.03 -3.66
C PRO A 116 -2.80 -15.47 -3.71
N LEU A 117 -1.94 -16.50 -3.80
CA LEU A 117 -2.36 -17.89 -3.78
C LEU A 117 -3.08 -18.24 -2.47
N ALA A 118 -2.51 -17.88 -1.32
CA ALA A 118 -3.12 -18.14 -0.02
C ALA A 118 -4.48 -17.44 0.13
N ASN A 119 -4.59 -16.18 -0.32
CA ASN A 119 -5.83 -15.42 -0.30
C ASN A 119 -6.89 -16.00 -1.27
N ALA A 120 -6.48 -16.46 -2.46
CA ALA A 120 -7.36 -17.12 -3.40
C ALA A 120 -7.89 -18.45 -2.86
N ILE A 121 -7.04 -19.26 -2.20
CA ILE A 121 -7.44 -20.48 -1.51
C ILE A 121 -8.42 -20.17 -0.38
N ALA A 122 -8.13 -19.15 0.45
CA ALA A 122 -9.01 -18.75 1.55
C ALA A 122 -10.39 -18.29 1.07
N ALA A 123 -10.47 -17.73 -0.15
CA ALA A 123 -11.73 -17.36 -0.81
C ALA A 123 -12.40 -18.51 -1.57
N GLY A 124 -11.80 -19.70 -1.62
CA GLY A 124 -12.38 -20.89 -2.25
C GLY A 124 -12.23 -20.97 -3.77
N ASN A 125 -11.15 -20.40 -4.33
CA ASN A 125 -10.88 -20.41 -5.78
C ASN A 125 -9.87 -21.49 -6.19
N CYS A 126 -9.94 -21.88 -7.45
CA CYS A 126 -8.87 -22.55 -8.16
C CYS A 126 -7.87 -21.51 -8.69
N VAL A 127 -6.58 -21.87 -8.85
CA VAL A 127 -5.54 -20.91 -9.24
C VAL A 127 -4.66 -21.46 -10.36
N VAL A 128 -4.44 -20.66 -11.40
CA VAL A 128 -3.48 -20.91 -12.48
C VAL A 128 -2.40 -19.83 -12.40
N ILE A 129 -1.16 -20.26 -12.26
CA ILE A 129 -0.02 -19.38 -12.02
C ILE A 129 0.90 -19.41 -13.25
N GLU A 130 1.21 -18.24 -13.78
CA GLU A 130 2.19 -18.10 -14.87
C GLU A 130 3.62 -18.25 -14.32
N SER A 131 4.43 -19.03 -14.99
CA SER A 131 5.85 -19.19 -14.65
C SER A 131 6.61 -17.91 -14.95
N ASN A 132 7.44 -17.47 -14.00
CA ASN A 132 8.22 -16.26 -14.18
C ASN A 132 9.47 -16.55 -15.03
N LYS A 133 9.50 -16.05 -16.27
CA LYS A 133 10.59 -16.29 -17.22
C LYS A 133 11.95 -15.71 -16.77
N PRO A 134 12.04 -14.49 -16.22
CA PRO A 134 13.30 -13.93 -15.68
C PRO A 134 13.93 -14.78 -14.56
N HIS A 135 13.11 -15.45 -13.72
CA HIS A 135 13.56 -16.29 -12.61
C HIS A 135 13.05 -17.72 -12.76
N GLN A 136 13.37 -18.34 -13.89
CA GLN A 136 12.83 -19.66 -14.26
C GLN A 136 13.24 -20.77 -13.29
N ALA A 137 14.48 -20.76 -12.79
CA ALA A 137 14.96 -21.78 -11.86
C ALA A 137 14.19 -21.72 -10.52
N LEU A 138 14.05 -20.54 -9.95
CA LEU A 138 13.28 -20.29 -8.73
C LEU A 138 11.79 -20.61 -8.94
N SER A 139 11.21 -20.16 -10.07
CA SER A 139 9.81 -20.41 -10.42
C SER A 139 9.50 -21.89 -10.52
N SER A 140 10.36 -22.66 -11.21
CA SER A 140 10.21 -24.12 -11.33
C SER A 140 10.32 -24.83 -9.98
N LYS A 141 11.24 -24.36 -9.12
CA LYS A 141 11.41 -24.94 -7.77
C LYS A 141 10.21 -24.69 -6.87
N ILE A 142 9.66 -23.48 -6.90
CA ILE A 142 8.44 -23.14 -6.17
C ILE A 142 7.25 -23.96 -6.67
N ALA A 143 7.10 -24.08 -8.00
CA ALA A 143 6.05 -24.89 -8.61
C ALA A 143 6.14 -26.37 -8.17
N GLU A 144 7.34 -26.94 -8.17
CA GLU A 144 7.58 -28.32 -7.69
C GLU A 144 7.12 -28.47 -6.23
N ILE A 145 7.56 -27.58 -5.34
CA ILE A 145 7.25 -27.63 -3.91
C ILE A 145 5.74 -27.49 -3.68
N ILE A 146 5.09 -26.54 -4.33
CA ILE A 146 3.65 -26.29 -4.19
C ILE A 146 2.86 -27.50 -4.69
N LEU A 147 3.15 -28.01 -5.90
CA LEU A 147 2.42 -29.11 -6.51
C LEU A 147 2.67 -30.48 -5.82
N GLN A 148 3.70 -30.61 -4.98
CA GLN A 148 3.90 -31.80 -4.14
C GLN A 148 3.00 -31.81 -2.90
N HIS A 149 2.55 -30.66 -2.43
CA HIS A 149 1.81 -30.55 -1.17
C HIS A 149 0.34 -30.19 -1.37
N LEU A 150 -0.02 -29.46 -2.42
CA LEU A 150 -1.36 -28.98 -2.68
C LEU A 150 -2.08 -29.83 -3.74
N ASP A 151 -3.40 -29.68 -3.82
CA ASP A 151 -4.25 -30.43 -4.75
C ASP A 151 -4.03 -29.90 -6.19
N ARG A 152 -3.54 -30.80 -7.06
CA ARG A 152 -3.20 -30.49 -8.48
C ARG A 152 -4.41 -30.22 -9.37
N ASP A 153 -5.61 -30.61 -8.92
CA ASP A 153 -6.84 -30.31 -9.65
C ASP A 153 -7.31 -28.89 -9.41
N THR A 154 -6.82 -28.23 -8.36
CA THR A 154 -7.21 -26.84 -8.00
C THR A 154 -6.10 -25.82 -8.23
N ILE A 155 -4.85 -26.27 -8.44
CA ILE A 155 -3.69 -25.39 -8.63
C ILE A 155 -2.84 -25.91 -9.79
N ALA A 156 -2.52 -25.03 -10.74
CA ALA A 156 -1.64 -25.34 -11.85
C ALA A 156 -0.61 -24.24 -12.10
N PHE A 157 0.55 -24.63 -12.62
CA PHE A 157 1.54 -23.72 -13.18
C PHE A 157 1.60 -23.90 -14.70
N VAL A 158 1.65 -22.78 -15.43
CA VAL A 158 1.69 -22.75 -16.90
C VAL A 158 2.80 -21.81 -17.36
N GLU A 159 3.32 -22.02 -18.56
CA GLU A 159 4.35 -21.12 -19.12
C GLU A 159 3.77 -19.76 -19.49
N ASP A 160 2.60 -19.75 -20.13
CA ASP A 160 1.86 -18.54 -20.49
C ASP A 160 0.39 -18.74 -20.10
N LEU A 161 -0.23 -17.71 -19.52
CA LEU A 161 -1.65 -17.76 -19.18
C LEU A 161 -2.50 -17.88 -20.45
N PRO A 162 -3.52 -18.76 -20.46
CA PRO A 162 -4.49 -18.80 -21.54
C PRO A 162 -5.33 -17.51 -21.55
N GLU A 163 -5.94 -17.21 -22.70
CA GLU A 163 -6.90 -16.11 -22.77
C GLU A 163 -8.05 -16.36 -21.77
N PRO A 164 -8.32 -15.41 -20.87
CA PRO A 164 -9.36 -15.61 -19.86
C PRO A 164 -10.72 -15.64 -20.51
N PRO A 165 -11.58 -16.61 -20.17
CA PRO A 165 -12.97 -16.59 -20.58
C PRO A 165 -13.69 -15.36 -19.98
N SER A 166 -14.77 -14.92 -20.62
CA SER A 166 -15.50 -13.68 -20.25
C SER A 166 -16.17 -13.73 -18.87
N LYS A 167 -16.28 -14.92 -18.26
CA LYS A 167 -16.92 -15.10 -16.94
C LYS A 167 -16.19 -16.17 -16.11
N GLY A 168 -16.23 -16.02 -14.79
CA GLY A 168 -15.71 -17.00 -13.83
C GLY A 168 -14.19 -17.00 -13.69
N VAL A 169 -13.50 -16.03 -14.28
CA VAL A 169 -12.05 -15.85 -14.15
C VAL A 169 -11.73 -14.44 -13.71
N LEU A 170 -10.78 -14.33 -12.77
CA LEU A 170 -10.20 -13.08 -12.33
C LEU A 170 -8.70 -13.11 -12.61
N LEU A 171 -8.21 -12.15 -13.38
CA LEU A 171 -6.79 -11.97 -13.64
C LEU A 171 -6.16 -11.06 -12.59
N ILE A 172 -5.12 -11.54 -11.93
CA ILE A 172 -4.24 -10.79 -11.04
C ILE A 172 -2.95 -10.50 -11.80
N ASP A 173 -2.81 -9.29 -12.29
CA ASP A 173 -1.57 -8.86 -12.95
C ASP A 173 -0.74 -7.99 -11.99
N GLN A 174 0.42 -8.51 -11.61
CA GLN A 174 1.36 -7.83 -10.71
C GLN A 174 2.44 -7.04 -11.46
N THR A 175 2.51 -7.18 -12.79
CA THR A 175 3.54 -6.48 -13.59
C THR A 175 3.14 -5.05 -13.93
N GLY A 176 1.84 -4.78 -13.97
CA GLY A 176 1.29 -3.47 -14.38
C GLY A 176 1.52 -3.14 -15.86
N GLU A 177 1.90 -4.11 -16.68
CA GLU A 177 2.28 -3.92 -18.10
C GLU A 177 1.15 -4.20 -19.08
N LEU A 178 0.11 -4.92 -18.67
CA LEU A 178 -0.96 -5.34 -19.57
C LEU A 178 -1.95 -4.23 -19.88
N PRO A 179 -2.38 -4.12 -21.13
CA PRO A 179 -3.52 -3.30 -21.49
C PRO A 179 -4.77 -3.82 -20.76
N LYS A 180 -5.72 -2.93 -20.45
CA LYS A 180 -7.01 -3.29 -19.83
C LYS A 180 -7.70 -4.32 -20.72
N MET A 181 -7.74 -5.57 -20.27
CA MET A 181 -8.47 -6.65 -20.94
C MET A 181 -9.94 -6.59 -20.54
N ASN A 182 -10.83 -7.14 -21.39
CA ASN A 182 -12.30 -7.18 -21.16
C ASN A 182 -12.73 -8.13 -20.03
N ALA A 183 -11.80 -8.79 -19.34
CA ALA A 183 -12.06 -9.65 -18.20
C ALA A 183 -12.04 -8.87 -16.88
N SER A 184 -12.72 -9.39 -15.87
CA SER A 184 -12.54 -8.90 -14.49
C SER A 184 -11.08 -9.05 -14.11
N SER A 185 -10.42 -7.94 -13.78
CA SER A 185 -8.98 -7.93 -13.53
C SER A 185 -8.64 -7.01 -12.37
N ILE A 186 -7.70 -7.45 -11.55
CA ILE A 186 -7.09 -6.66 -10.51
C ILE A 186 -5.69 -6.28 -10.99
N HIS A 187 -5.48 -4.99 -11.16
CA HIS A 187 -4.22 -4.46 -11.63
C HIS A 187 -3.46 -3.77 -10.49
N THR A 188 -2.15 -3.94 -10.50
CA THR A 188 -1.27 -3.10 -9.68
C THR A 188 -1.03 -1.75 -10.37
N PRO A 189 -0.69 -0.70 -9.61
CA PRO A 189 -0.17 0.53 -10.19
C PRO A 189 1.01 0.22 -11.12
N GLY A 190 1.13 0.97 -12.21
CA GLY A 190 2.21 0.79 -13.17
C GLY A 190 3.59 0.86 -12.50
N SER A 191 4.55 0.11 -13.04
CA SER A 191 5.94 0.03 -12.54
C SER A 191 6.63 1.41 -12.45
N SER A 192 6.13 2.41 -13.16
CA SER A 192 6.63 3.79 -13.15
C SER A 192 6.04 4.67 -12.03
N ALA A 193 5.12 4.17 -11.21
CA ALA A 193 4.54 4.93 -10.10
C ALA A 193 5.61 5.25 -9.05
N ARG A 194 5.74 6.54 -8.72
CA ARG A 194 6.80 7.05 -7.83
C ARG A 194 6.42 6.92 -6.36
N VAL A 195 7.45 6.90 -5.53
CA VAL A 195 7.37 7.00 -4.06
C VAL A 195 8.18 8.19 -3.59
N VAL A 196 7.58 9.03 -2.79
CA VAL A 196 8.21 10.25 -2.26
C VAL A 196 8.30 10.14 -0.74
N ALA A 197 9.42 10.56 -0.16
CA ALA A 197 9.54 10.82 1.27
C ALA A 197 9.63 12.33 1.50
N LEU A 198 8.87 12.85 2.46
CA LEU A 198 8.89 14.24 2.88
C LEU A 198 9.38 14.32 4.32
N VAL A 199 10.46 15.07 4.55
CA VAL A 199 11.09 15.23 5.87
C VAL A 199 10.98 16.69 6.29
N ASP A 200 10.11 16.96 7.26
CA ASP A 200 9.95 18.30 7.84
C ASP A 200 11.02 18.55 8.92
N ARG A 201 11.25 19.83 9.21
CA ARG A 201 12.15 20.30 10.28
C ARG A 201 11.78 19.82 11.68
N SER A 202 10.51 19.44 11.89
CA SER A 202 9.98 18.93 13.16
C SER A 202 10.19 17.42 13.35
N SER A 203 10.80 16.73 12.36
CA SER A 203 11.02 15.29 12.42
C SER A 203 12.22 14.91 13.30
N ASP A 204 12.21 13.67 13.81
CA ASP A 204 13.42 13.00 14.25
C ASP A 204 14.26 12.63 13.03
N ILE A 205 15.26 13.48 12.74
CA ILE A 205 16.06 13.38 11.53
C ILE A 205 16.85 12.06 11.45
N VAL A 206 17.36 11.58 12.58
CA VAL A 206 18.17 10.34 12.63
C VAL A 206 17.29 9.13 12.33
N SER A 207 16.13 9.05 12.96
CA SER A 207 15.15 7.98 12.72
C SER A 207 14.61 8.03 11.28
N ALA A 208 14.28 9.22 10.76
CA ALA A 208 13.83 9.42 9.39
C ALA A 208 14.88 8.96 8.38
N ALA A 209 16.14 9.39 8.54
CA ALA A 209 17.24 9.01 7.65
C ALA A 209 17.49 7.50 7.66
N SER A 210 17.51 6.87 8.85
CA SER A 210 17.70 5.43 8.99
C SER A 210 16.61 4.65 8.28
N SER A 211 15.33 5.01 8.52
CA SER A 211 14.17 4.35 7.92
C SER A 211 14.15 4.49 6.39
N ILE A 212 14.42 5.69 5.88
CA ILE A 212 14.45 5.98 4.45
C ILE A 212 15.61 5.26 3.75
N VAL A 213 16.83 5.31 4.33
CA VAL A 213 18.01 4.61 3.78
C VAL A 213 17.76 3.11 3.73
N GLN A 214 17.23 2.53 4.81
CA GLN A 214 16.90 1.10 4.87
C GLN A 214 15.90 0.72 3.78
N ALA A 215 14.79 1.46 3.64
CA ALA A 215 13.77 1.19 2.63
C ALA A 215 14.32 1.37 1.20
N ARG A 216 15.29 2.29 0.98
CA ARG A 216 15.89 2.51 -0.34
C ARG A 216 16.94 1.49 -0.71
N THR A 217 17.68 0.96 0.25
CA THR A 217 18.80 0.03 0.00
C THR A 217 18.37 -1.44 0.06
N ALA A 218 17.24 -1.74 0.69
CA ALA A 218 16.71 -3.09 0.74
C ALA A 218 16.49 -3.67 -0.67
N PHE A 219 16.80 -4.95 -0.84
CA PHE A 219 16.71 -5.67 -2.11
C PHE A 219 17.40 -4.93 -3.28
N GLY A 220 18.52 -4.29 -2.99
CA GLY A 220 19.26 -3.51 -3.98
C GLY A 220 18.51 -2.28 -4.53
N GLY A 221 17.47 -1.81 -3.84
CA GLY A 221 16.65 -0.68 -4.25
C GLY A 221 15.69 -0.95 -5.41
N ASN A 222 15.34 -2.21 -5.64
CA ASN A 222 14.45 -2.61 -6.72
C ASN A 222 12.98 -2.72 -6.30
N SER A 223 12.68 -2.50 -5.00
CA SER A 223 11.30 -2.47 -4.52
C SER A 223 10.50 -1.35 -5.17
N VAL A 224 9.25 -1.65 -5.51
CA VAL A 224 8.31 -0.65 -6.03
C VAL A 224 7.99 0.44 -5.00
N TYR A 225 8.10 0.12 -3.70
CA TYR A 225 7.87 1.03 -2.58
C TYR A 225 9.15 1.70 -2.06
N ALA A 226 10.32 1.44 -2.66
CA ALA A 226 11.53 2.17 -2.30
C ALA A 226 11.36 3.66 -2.62
N PRO A 227 11.69 4.58 -1.69
CA PRO A 227 11.54 6.03 -1.91
C PRO A 227 12.44 6.49 -3.05
N ASP A 228 11.84 7.05 -4.10
CA ASP A 228 12.56 7.53 -5.29
C ASP A 228 13.25 8.88 -5.02
N ILE A 229 12.56 9.72 -4.25
CA ILE A 229 12.96 11.08 -3.94
C ILE A 229 12.69 11.34 -2.47
N VAL A 230 13.62 12.04 -1.84
CA VAL A 230 13.44 12.57 -0.48
C VAL A 230 13.45 14.08 -0.54
N LEU A 231 12.32 14.68 -0.20
CA LEU A 231 12.12 16.12 -0.09
C LEU A 231 12.41 16.52 1.36
N VAL A 232 13.50 17.20 1.58
CA VAL A 232 13.97 17.56 2.93
C VAL A 232 13.87 19.06 3.12
N ASN A 233 13.27 19.48 4.25
CA ASN A 233 13.26 20.89 4.61
C ASN A 233 14.67 21.47 4.63
N GLU A 234 14.88 22.67 4.05
CA GLU A 234 16.20 23.28 3.88
C GLU A 234 16.99 23.41 5.20
N PHE A 235 16.31 23.67 6.31
CA PHE A 235 16.95 23.77 7.63
C PHE A 235 17.39 22.42 8.18
N ALA A 236 16.75 21.31 7.78
CA ALA A 236 17.07 19.95 8.19
C ALA A 236 18.06 19.25 7.22
N MET A 237 18.28 19.78 6.02
CA MET A 237 19.01 19.11 4.95
C MET A 237 20.42 18.69 5.36
N LYS A 238 21.18 19.57 6.02
CA LYS A 238 22.58 19.27 6.42
C LYS A 238 22.62 18.12 7.41
N GLU A 239 21.76 18.14 8.42
CA GLU A 239 21.66 17.10 9.45
C GLU A 239 21.19 15.78 8.84
N PHE A 240 20.17 15.81 7.98
CA PHE A 240 19.66 14.64 7.27
C PHE A 240 20.74 13.96 6.42
N VAL A 241 21.51 14.72 5.66
CA VAL A 241 22.62 14.18 4.85
C VAL A 241 23.66 13.47 5.72
N GLN A 242 24.01 14.03 6.87
CA GLN A 242 24.94 13.38 7.79
C GLN A 242 24.35 12.09 8.39
N ALA A 243 23.10 12.13 8.85
CA ALA A 243 22.41 10.96 9.36
C ALA A 243 22.28 9.86 8.30
N ALA A 244 21.94 10.22 7.06
CA ALA A 244 21.83 9.27 5.95
C ALA A 244 23.18 8.62 5.61
N LYS A 245 24.30 9.37 5.65
CA LYS A 245 25.65 8.80 5.48
C LYS A 245 25.99 7.80 6.57
N ILE A 246 25.68 8.10 7.82
CA ILE A 246 25.90 7.21 8.96
C ILE A 246 25.05 5.94 8.79
N ALA A 247 23.77 6.08 8.49
CA ALA A 247 22.87 4.95 8.28
C ALA A 247 23.35 4.02 7.15
N LEU A 248 23.84 4.58 6.04
CA LEU A 248 24.40 3.80 4.94
C LEU A 248 25.71 3.09 5.35
N SER A 249 26.56 3.73 6.15
CA SER A 249 27.83 3.16 6.64
C SER A 249 27.60 2.01 7.61
N ILE A 250 26.65 2.12 8.53
CA ILE A 250 26.30 1.04 9.49
C ILE A 250 25.80 -0.19 8.71
N SER A 251 25.00 -0.01 7.70
CA SER A 251 24.53 -1.10 6.83
C SER A 251 25.70 -1.84 6.13
N ILE A 252 26.81 -1.16 5.87
CA ILE A 252 28.03 -1.76 5.29
C ILE A 252 28.74 -2.65 6.31
N GLU A 253 28.88 -2.21 7.56
CA GLU A 253 29.57 -2.99 8.61
C GLU A 253 28.80 -4.27 8.95
N GLU A 254 27.47 -4.20 9.05
CA GLU A 254 26.64 -5.39 9.27
C GLU A 254 26.73 -6.41 8.13
N THR A 255 26.97 -5.97 6.91
CA THR A 255 27.10 -6.84 5.75
C THR A 255 28.47 -7.53 5.69
N LYS A 256 29.54 -6.88 6.14
CA LYS A 256 30.88 -7.46 6.19
C LYS A 256 31.06 -8.59 7.21
N GLY A 257 30.20 -8.64 8.22
CA GLY A 257 30.20 -9.70 9.24
C GLY A 257 29.54 -11.02 8.80
N GLN A 258 28.95 -11.09 7.62
CA GLN A 258 28.27 -12.27 7.10
C GLN A 258 28.87 -12.69 5.74
N ASP A 259 29.57 -13.81 5.75
CA ASP A 259 30.12 -14.62 4.64
C ASP A 259 30.44 -13.95 3.28
N ILE A 260 31.73 -13.85 3.02
CA ILE A 260 32.40 -13.27 1.82
C ILE A 260 32.09 -14.03 0.51
N THR A 261 31.48 -15.21 0.55
CA THR A 261 31.24 -16.05 -0.62
C THR A 261 30.09 -15.56 -1.52
N ALA A 262 29.19 -14.74 -1.01
CA ALA A 262 28.06 -14.17 -1.80
C ALA A 262 28.41 -12.86 -2.54
N SER A 263 29.56 -12.24 -2.23
CA SER A 263 29.94 -10.92 -2.74
C SER A 263 30.21 -10.86 -4.26
N GLN A 264 30.48 -11.98 -4.92
CA GLN A 264 30.71 -11.99 -6.37
C GLN A 264 29.44 -12.14 -7.22
N ALA A 265 28.34 -12.64 -6.64
CA ALA A 265 27.06 -12.76 -7.34
C ALA A 265 26.26 -11.44 -7.35
N THR A 266 26.44 -10.59 -6.35
CA THR A 266 25.76 -9.28 -6.20
C THR A 266 26.07 -8.30 -7.34
N CYS A 267 27.16 -8.55 -8.09
CA CYS A 267 27.60 -7.69 -9.18
C CYS A 267 26.77 -7.85 -10.49
N LYS A 268 25.95 -8.90 -10.64
CA LYS A 268 25.20 -9.14 -11.89
C LYS A 268 23.86 -8.40 -11.96
N ILE A 269 23.26 -8.05 -10.83
CA ILE A 269 22.01 -7.26 -10.78
C ILE A 269 22.29 -5.74 -10.64
N ALA A 270 23.52 -5.35 -10.31
CA ALA A 270 23.98 -3.97 -10.21
C ALA A 270 23.92 -3.13 -11.51
N GLY A 271 23.47 -3.75 -12.63
CA GLY A 271 23.37 -3.08 -13.94
C GLY A 271 22.16 -2.15 -14.11
N ILE A 272 21.21 -2.10 -13.15
CA ILE A 272 19.96 -1.33 -13.32
C ILE A 272 20.00 0.01 -12.58
N GLY A 273 21.00 0.25 -11.72
CA GLY A 273 21.14 1.51 -10.98
C GLY A 273 21.65 2.66 -11.83
N LEU A 274 21.34 3.90 -11.42
CA LEU A 274 21.86 5.12 -12.04
C LEU A 274 23.39 5.12 -12.05
N THR A 275 23.96 5.26 -13.22
CA THR A 275 25.40 5.43 -13.38
C THR A 275 25.84 6.81 -12.91
N GLU A 276 27.12 6.97 -12.51
CA GLU A 276 27.66 8.28 -12.13
C GLU A 276 27.55 9.29 -13.27
N LYS A 277 27.70 8.83 -14.53
CA LYS A 277 27.56 9.66 -15.71
C LYS A 277 26.14 10.20 -15.85
N GLU A 278 25.13 9.38 -15.58
CA GLU A 278 23.72 9.80 -15.61
C GLU A 278 23.41 10.76 -14.46
N LEU A 279 23.92 10.51 -13.26
CA LEU A 279 23.74 11.40 -12.12
C LEU A 279 24.36 12.78 -12.39
N ARG A 280 25.59 12.83 -12.86
CA ARG A 280 26.28 14.09 -13.20
C ARG A 280 25.62 14.79 -14.40
N GLY A 281 25.23 14.03 -15.41
CA GLY A 281 24.53 14.56 -16.60
C GLY A 281 23.16 15.16 -16.27
N SER A 282 22.55 14.73 -15.18
CA SER A 282 21.26 15.26 -14.66
C SER A 282 21.43 16.35 -13.59
N GLY A 283 22.65 16.86 -13.38
CA GLY A 283 22.95 17.94 -12.43
C GLY A 283 22.94 17.48 -10.96
N ALA A 284 23.06 16.17 -10.68
CA ALA A 284 23.10 15.67 -9.32
C ALA A 284 24.52 15.74 -8.74
N ASN A 285 24.65 16.24 -7.52
CA ASN A 285 25.86 16.23 -6.74
C ASN A 285 25.93 14.96 -5.89
N VAL A 286 26.88 14.06 -6.21
CA VAL A 286 27.07 12.81 -5.45
C VAL A 286 27.80 13.12 -4.14
N VAL A 287 27.15 12.94 -3.02
CA VAL A 287 27.65 13.25 -1.67
C VAL A 287 28.31 12.05 -1.02
N MET A 288 27.84 10.84 -1.32
CA MET A 288 28.42 9.59 -0.85
C MET A 288 28.16 8.47 -1.86
N ARG A 289 29.16 7.62 -2.05
CA ARG A 289 29.06 6.38 -2.83
C ARG A 289 29.72 5.24 -2.07
N GLY A 290 29.04 4.14 -1.97
CA GLY A 290 29.52 2.90 -1.35
C GLY A 290 28.92 1.68 -2.02
N ASP A 291 29.37 0.50 -1.61
CA ASP A 291 28.95 -0.79 -2.17
C ASP A 291 27.42 -1.05 -2.00
N LEU A 292 26.82 -0.46 -0.97
CA LEU A 292 25.40 -0.64 -0.67
C LEU A 292 24.49 0.43 -1.28
N GLY A 293 25.05 1.53 -1.79
CA GLY A 293 24.22 2.56 -2.39
C GLY A 293 24.94 3.89 -2.60
N THR A 294 24.22 4.82 -3.19
CA THR A 294 24.68 6.17 -3.51
C THR A 294 23.70 7.20 -2.93
N ILE A 295 24.23 8.29 -2.37
CA ILE A 295 23.45 9.46 -1.93
C ILE A 295 23.83 10.62 -2.85
N ALA A 296 22.81 11.20 -3.50
CA ALA A 296 23.00 12.33 -4.41
C ALA A 296 22.00 13.45 -4.09
N ILE A 297 22.47 14.70 -4.16
CA ILE A 297 21.65 15.89 -3.98
C ILE A 297 21.37 16.51 -5.36
N VAL A 298 20.12 16.80 -5.64
CA VAL A 298 19.67 17.50 -6.84
C VAL A 298 19.19 18.88 -6.42
N GLU A 299 19.83 19.93 -6.92
CA GLU A 299 19.47 21.32 -6.63
C GLU A 299 18.47 21.86 -7.64
N ASP A 300 18.58 21.44 -8.91
CA ASP A 300 17.69 21.89 -9.98
C ASP A 300 16.32 21.21 -9.87
N ARG A 301 15.27 22.01 -9.67
CA ARG A 301 13.88 21.57 -9.64
C ARG A 301 13.38 21.00 -10.98
N GLY A 302 14.00 21.40 -12.09
CA GLY A 302 13.69 20.91 -13.44
C GLY A 302 14.30 19.54 -13.75
N SER A 303 15.14 19.01 -12.88
CA SER A 303 15.83 17.74 -13.11
C SER A 303 14.86 16.57 -13.32
N SER A 304 15.12 15.79 -14.37
CA SER A 304 14.36 14.57 -14.67
C SER A 304 14.42 13.53 -13.57
N LEU A 305 15.44 13.57 -12.70
CA LEU A 305 15.57 12.68 -11.54
C LEU A 305 14.45 12.87 -10.51
N LEU A 306 13.90 14.09 -10.42
CA LEU A 306 12.79 14.39 -9.51
C LEU A 306 11.43 13.89 -10.03
N GLN A 307 11.37 13.41 -11.28
CA GLN A 307 10.10 13.13 -11.97
C GLN A 307 9.91 11.65 -12.33
N ARG A 308 10.95 10.84 -12.20
CA ARG A 308 10.92 9.44 -12.63
C ARG A 308 11.10 8.46 -11.48
N LYS A 309 10.69 7.23 -11.70
CA LYS A 309 11.03 6.09 -10.85
C LYS A 309 12.54 5.88 -10.86
N ILE A 310 13.12 5.70 -9.69
CA ILE A 310 14.54 5.43 -9.51
C ILE A 310 14.71 3.94 -9.18
N TYR A 311 15.50 3.25 -9.98
CA TYR A 311 15.88 1.86 -9.72
C TYR A 311 17.29 1.80 -9.15
N GLY A 312 17.54 0.76 -8.35
CA GLY A 312 18.82 0.57 -7.66
C GLY A 312 18.94 1.37 -6.35
N ALA A 313 19.96 1.09 -5.58
CA ALA A 313 20.19 1.68 -4.26
C ALA A 313 20.74 3.11 -4.38
N CYS A 314 19.98 4.02 -4.98
CA CYS A 314 20.35 5.43 -5.14
C CYS A 314 19.32 6.32 -4.46
N LEU A 315 19.72 7.05 -3.43
CA LEU A 315 18.90 8.00 -2.68
C LEU A 315 19.06 9.40 -3.27
N ILE A 316 17.99 9.94 -3.85
CA ILE A 316 17.95 11.29 -4.41
C ILE A 316 17.34 12.23 -3.38
N LEU A 317 18.09 13.27 -3.01
CA LEU A 317 17.69 14.29 -2.06
C LEU A 317 17.42 15.60 -2.77
N HIS A 318 16.36 16.30 -2.40
CA HIS A 318 16.07 17.65 -2.86
C HIS A 318 15.60 18.51 -1.69
N SER A 319 16.05 19.77 -1.67
CA SER A 319 15.71 20.73 -0.62
C SER A 319 14.39 21.42 -0.91
N VAL A 320 13.50 21.50 0.10
CA VAL A 320 12.24 22.24 0.03
C VAL A 320 12.18 23.31 1.11
N ARG A 321 11.54 24.45 0.80
CA ARG A 321 11.48 25.62 1.69
C ARG A 321 10.40 25.52 2.75
N SER A 322 9.27 24.87 2.41
CA SER A 322 8.10 24.73 3.27
C SER A 322 7.37 23.43 2.98
N LEU A 323 6.35 23.11 3.80
CA LEU A 323 5.47 21.97 3.53
C LEU A 323 4.73 22.13 2.21
N ASP A 324 4.25 23.34 1.89
CA ASP A 324 3.56 23.61 0.62
C ASP A 324 4.48 23.41 -0.59
N ASP A 325 5.74 23.87 -0.48
CA ASP A 325 6.75 23.65 -1.49
C ASP A 325 7.01 22.15 -1.72
N GLY A 326 7.02 21.37 -0.63
CA GLY A 326 7.12 19.91 -0.66
C GLY A 326 5.89 19.24 -1.30
N ILE A 327 4.70 19.70 -0.97
CA ILE A 327 3.43 19.22 -1.53
C ILE A 327 3.38 19.50 -3.04
N ASP A 328 3.70 20.72 -3.44
CA ASP A 328 3.71 21.11 -4.85
C ASP A 328 4.68 20.25 -5.64
N LEU A 329 5.88 20.02 -5.12
CA LEU A 329 6.89 19.22 -5.81
C LEU A 329 6.53 17.72 -5.83
N ALA A 330 5.93 17.20 -4.79
CA ALA A 330 5.45 15.81 -4.74
C ALA A 330 4.32 15.58 -5.76
N ASN A 331 3.38 16.53 -5.88
CA ASN A 331 2.25 16.47 -6.80
C ASN A 331 2.61 16.93 -8.22
N LEU A 332 3.78 17.59 -8.42
CA LEU A 332 4.18 18.14 -9.72
C LEU A 332 4.26 17.04 -10.79
N GLN A 333 3.33 17.14 -11.69
CA GLN A 333 3.32 16.40 -12.95
C GLN A 333 3.95 17.30 -14.01
N TYR A 334 5.25 17.21 -14.22
CA TYR A 334 5.90 17.95 -15.32
C TYR A 334 5.55 17.29 -16.65
N GLY A 335 4.96 18.09 -17.53
CA GLY A 335 4.76 17.79 -18.95
C GLY A 335 3.29 17.64 -19.32
N THR A 336 2.83 18.64 -20.07
CA THR A 336 1.68 18.65 -20.99
C THR A 336 0.60 17.60 -20.79
N VAL A 337 -0.57 18.10 -20.38
CA VAL A 337 -1.88 17.49 -20.65
C VAL A 337 -1.86 15.94 -20.72
N ALA A 338 -1.60 15.28 -19.61
CA ALA A 338 -1.82 13.86 -19.49
C ALA A 338 -2.81 13.58 -18.34
N PRO A 339 -3.66 12.55 -18.47
CA PRO A 339 -4.77 12.32 -17.55
C PRO A 339 -4.30 12.11 -16.13
N ARG A 340 -5.16 12.36 -15.16
CA ARG A 340 -5.03 12.28 -13.70
C ARG A 340 -4.47 10.96 -13.12
N ASN A 341 -3.75 10.15 -13.87
CA ASN A 341 -3.32 8.79 -13.52
C ASN A 341 -1.87 8.68 -13.03
N LYS A 342 -1.33 9.71 -12.41
CA LYS A 342 0.03 9.66 -11.83
C LYS A 342 0.04 9.94 -10.33
N THR A 343 -0.97 9.44 -9.63
CA THR A 343 -0.96 9.32 -8.16
C THR A 343 0.31 8.61 -7.71
N LEU A 344 0.96 9.13 -6.68
CA LEU A 344 2.13 8.48 -6.09
C LEU A 344 1.74 7.10 -5.54
N LEU A 345 2.61 6.11 -5.68
CA LEU A 345 2.39 4.79 -5.11
C LEU A 345 2.31 4.86 -3.58
N ALA A 346 3.23 5.62 -2.98
CA ALA A 346 3.22 5.92 -1.55
C ALA A 346 3.92 7.25 -1.26
N CYS A 347 3.57 7.84 -0.12
CA CYS A 347 4.30 8.95 0.46
C CYS A 347 4.66 8.65 1.93
N TYR A 348 5.92 8.84 2.29
CA TYR A 348 6.43 8.71 3.64
C TYR A 348 6.60 10.11 4.24
N HIS A 349 5.81 10.43 5.28
CA HIS A 349 5.80 11.73 5.92
C HIS A 349 6.55 11.64 7.25
N PHE A 350 7.62 12.41 7.40
CA PHE A 350 8.37 12.52 8.65
C PHE A 350 8.24 13.92 9.21
N GLY A 351 7.71 14.02 10.42
CA GLY A 351 7.46 15.30 11.10
C GLY A 351 6.47 15.18 12.25
N ALA A 352 6.13 16.32 12.83
CA ALA A 352 5.09 16.39 13.86
C ALA A 352 3.73 15.90 13.30
N PRO A 353 2.86 15.31 14.13
CA PRO A 353 1.57 14.78 13.67
C PRO A 353 0.70 15.79 12.93
N GLU A 354 0.75 17.08 13.32
CA GLU A 354 0.00 18.16 12.72
C GLU A 354 0.48 18.45 11.28
N ALA A 355 1.82 18.45 11.09
CA ALA A 355 2.44 18.62 9.77
C ALA A 355 2.11 17.42 8.89
N ALA A 356 2.21 16.20 9.43
CA ALA A 356 1.86 14.98 8.73
C ALA A 356 0.38 14.95 8.31
N LYS A 357 -0.54 15.35 9.19
CA LYS A 357 -1.96 15.48 8.83
C LYS A 357 -2.16 16.43 7.64
N TYR A 358 -1.46 17.56 7.62
CA TYR A 358 -1.55 18.52 6.53
C TYR A 358 -1.04 17.93 5.22
N THR A 359 0.15 17.37 5.22
CA THR A 359 0.76 16.82 4.02
C THR A 359 0.00 15.60 3.47
N THR A 360 -0.53 14.71 4.34
CA THR A 360 -1.33 13.57 3.90
C THR A 360 -2.66 13.97 3.24
N GLN A 361 -3.20 15.14 3.56
CA GLN A 361 -4.43 15.64 2.94
C GLN A 361 -4.22 16.20 1.53
N PHE A 362 -3.03 16.73 1.25
CA PHE A 362 -2.77 17.46 0.01
C PHE A 362 -1.82 16.75 -0.96
N ILE A 363 -1.11 15.71 -0.52
CA ILE A 363 -0.32 14.87 -1.41
C ILE A 363 -1.18 13.73 -1.95
N ASP A 364 -1.28 13.64 -3.29
CA ASP A 364 -2.03 12.58 -3.97
C ASP A 364 -1.22 11.29 -4.01
N SER A 365 -1.56 10.33 -3.14
CA SER A 365 -0.90 9.03 -3.05
C SER A 365 -1.89 7.90 -2.71
N TYR A 366 -1.62 6.68 -3.20
CA TYR A 366 -2.41 5.50 -2.83
C TYR A 366 -2.24 5.11 -1.36
N ALA A 367 -1.09 5.42 -0.76
CA ALA A 367 -0.80 5.17 0.64
C ALA A 367 0.07 6.26 1.24
N SER A 368 -0.22 6.61 2.49
CA SER A 368 0.59 7.53 3.29
C SER A 368 1.00 6.88 4.60
N PHE A 369 2.28 7.02 4.95
CA PHE A 369 2.86 6.51 6.20
C PHE A 369 3.50 7.67 6.96
N VAL A 370 3.26 7.73 8.26
CA VAL A 370 3.74 8.85 9.10
C VAL A 370 4.83 8.35 10.04
N ASN A 371 5.98 8.99 9.99
CA ASN A 371 7.17 8.73 10.81
C ASN A 371 7.74 7.31 10.70
N HIS A 372 7.46 6.59 9.62
CA HIS A 372 8.09 5.32 9.30
C HIS A 372 7.99 5.00 7.80
N ALA A 373 8.94 4.20 7.30
CA ALA A 373 8.87 3.54 6.01
C ALA A 373 8.94 2.03 6.28
N PRO A 374 7.79 1.31 6.28
CA PRO A 374 7.75 -0.10 6.67
C PRO A 374 8.64 -0.96 5.78
N ILE A 375 9.54 -1.74 6.37
CA ILE A 375 10.42 -2.64 5.61
C ILE A 375 9.62 -3.74 4.90
N GLU A 376 8.49 -4.13 5.43
CA GLU A 376 7.57 -5.12 4.87
C GLU A 376 7.03 -4.68 3.50
N LEU A 377 6.92 -3.35 3.27
CA LEU A 377 6.52 -2.80 1.96
C LEU A 377 7.57 -3.04 0.89
N THR A 378 8.84 -3.23 1.27
CA THR A 378 9.89 -3.47 0.29
C THR A 378 9.81 -4.87 -0.34
N VAL A 379 9.01 -5.76 0.25
CA VAL A 379 8.78 -7.12 -0.23
C VAL A 379 7.52 -7.19 -1.08
N GLY A 380 7.62 -7.78 -2.25
CA GLY A 380 6.50 -8.11 -3.13
C GLY A 380 6.01 -6.96 -4.02
N PRO A 381 4.88 -7.16 -4.68
CA PRO A 381 4.32 -6.23 -5.65
C PRO A 381 3.68 -5.00 -4.99
N ALA A 382 3.38 -4.00 -5.81
CA ALA A 382 2.49 -2.93 -5.40
C ALA A 382 1.11 -3.48 -4.98
N ALA A 383 0.46 -2.80 -4.03
CA ALA A 383 -0.91 -3.15 -3.67
C ALA A 383 -1.85 -2.91 -4.86
N PRO A 384 -2.87 -3.75 -5.06
CA PRO A 384 -3.84 -3.58 -6.13
C PRO A 384 -4.59 -2.25 -6.05
N ILE A 385 -4.87 -1.66 -7.22
CA ILE A 385 -5.62 -0.40 -7.34
C ILE A 385 -7.05 -0.60 -6.83
N GLY A 386 -7.54 0.38 -6.04
CA GLY A 386 -8.90 0.35 -5.49
C GLY A 386 -9.03 -0.37 -4.15
N PHE A 387 -7.93 -0.91 -3.63
CA PHE A 387 -7.91 -1.56 -2.32
C PHE A 387 -6.95 -0.85 -1.36
N HIS A 388 -7.29 -0.84 -0.09
CA HIS A 388 -6.46 -0.20 0.93
C HIS A 388 -5.16 -1.00 1.11
N PRO A 389 -4.00 -0.41 0.82
CA PRO A 389 -2.72 -1.06 1.06
C PRO A 389 -2.48 -1.22 2.57
N SER A 390 -1.92 -2.35 2.94
CA SER A 390 -1.37 -2.60 4.28
C SER A 390 0.13 -2.86 4.16
N ALA A 391 0.88 -2.51 5.17
CA ALA A 391 2.31 -2.77 5.20
C ALA A 391 2.62 -4.27 5.05
N THR A 392 1.84 -5.12 5.72
CA THR A 392 2.05 -6.57 5.78
C THR A 392 1.26 -7.35 4.71
N HIS A 393 0.10 -6.84 4.28
CA HIS A 393 -0.80 -7.54 3.37
C HIS A 393 -1.09 -6.74 2.12
N ARG A 394 -0.86 -7.37 0.94
CA ARG A 394 -1.22 -6.81 -0.37
C ARG A 394 -2.58 -7.28 -0.84
N TYR A 395 -2.99 -8.45 -0.38
CA TYR A 395 -4.23 -9.11 -0.80
C TYR A 395 -5.08 -9.48 0.41
N ARG A 396 -6.39 -9.59 0.17
CA ARG A 396 -7.38 -10.06 1.14
C ARG A 396 -8.34 -11.03 0.44
N PRO A 397 -8.92 -12.04 1.13
CA PRO A 397 -9.85 -12.99 0.50
C PRO A 397 -11.03 -12.31 -0.22
N ALA A 398 -11.51 -11.18 0.30
CA ALA A 398 -12.58 -10.40 -0.32
C ALA A 398 -12.26 -9.91 -1.75
N MET A 399 -10.98 -9.74 -2.11
CA MET A 399 -10.57 -9.36 -3.47
C MET A 399 -10.77 -10.49 -4.49
N PHE A 400 -10.86 -11.73 -4.02
CA PHE A 400 -11.01 -12.97 -4.81
C PHE A 400 -12.44 -13.52 -4.77
N SER A 401 -13.39 -12.71 -4.36
CA SER A 401 -14.80 -13.08 -4.22
C SER A 401 -15.71 -12.03 -4.84
N VAL A 402 -16.94 -12.44 -5.12
CA VAL A 402 -17.99 -11.58 -5.67
C VAL A 402 -19.13 -11.51 -4.67
N PRO A 403 -19.64 -10.32 -4.30
CA PRO A 403 -20.80 -10.19 -3.45
C PRO A 403 -22.03 -10.86 -4.07
N LYS A 404 -22.76 -11.66 -3.27
CA LYS A 404 -23.97 -12.33 -3.69
C LYS A 404 -24.91 -12.46 -2.50
N ALA A 405 -25.87 -11.55 -2.40
CA ALA A 405 -26.82 -11.56 -1.31
C ALA A 405 -27.87 -12.66 -1.51
N ASP A 406 -28.14 -13.43 -0.46
CA ASP A 406 -29.27 -14.36 -0.39
C ASP A 406 -30.32 -13.81 0.59
N CYS A 407 -31.49 -13.44 0.07
CA CYS A 407 -32.61 -12.92 0.84
C CYS A 407 -33.79 -13.90 0.74
N ILE A 408 -34.25 -14.41 1.88
CA ILE A 408 -35.36 -15.39 1.91
C ILE A 408 -36.71 -14.70 1.93
N ALA A 409 -36.85 -13.74 2.82
CA ALA A 409 -38.04 -12.95 2.95
C ALA A 409 -37.63 -11.52 3.33
N GLY A 410 -38.35 -10.56 2.77
CA GLY A 410 -38.15 -9.18 3.16
C GLY A 410 -38.32 -9.02 4.67
N ASP A 411 -37.60 -8.09 5.26
CA ASP A 411 -37.74 -7.70 6.65
C ASP A 411 -39.19 -7.26 6.95
N SER A 412 -39.52 -7.08 8.22
CA SER A 412 -40.83 -6.67 8.67
C SER A 412 -41.23 -5.30 8.06
N ALA A 413 -40.28 -4.40 7.87
CA ALA A 413 -40.47 -3.08 7.30
C ALA A 413 -40.81 -3.19 5.81
N SER A 414 -40.08 -4.01 5.05
CA SER A 414 -40.30 -4.27 3.62
C SER A 414 -41.65 -4.93 3.39
N ARG A 415 -42.01 -5.93 4.22
CA ARG A 415 -43.37 -6.58 4.12
C ARG A 415 -44.50 -5.62 4.47
N SER A 416 -44.30 -4.77 5.47
CA SER A 416 -45.27 -3.74 5.83
C SER A 416 -45.45 -2.72 4.71
N LEU A 417 -44.34 -2.26 4.11
CA LEU A 417 -44.36 -1.33 3.00
C LEU A 417 -45.09 -1.93 1.77
N ALA A 418 -44.79 -3.19 1.44
CA ALA A 418 -45.44 -3.90 0.36
C ALA A 418 -46.95 -4.10 0.61
N SER A 419 -47.38 -4.36 1.84
CA SER A 419 -48.78 -4.45 2.22
C SER A 419 -49.51 -3.11 2.07
N ILE A 420 -48.87 -2.01 2.52
CA ILE A 420 -49.41 -0.66 2.41
C ILE A 420 -49.48 -0.22 0.95
N PHE A 421 -48.46 -0.54 0.13
CA PHE A 421 -48.46 -0.23 -1.30
C PHE A 421 -49.58 -0.94 -2.08
N ARG A 422 -49.99 -2.12 -1.63
CA ARG A 422 -51.14 -2.88 -2.20
C ARG A 422 -52.48 -2.46 -1.64
N ALA A 423 -52.50 -1.72 -0.55
CA ALA A 423 -53.72 -1.23 0.10
C ALA A 423 -54.35 -0.07 -0.71
N GLU A 424 -55.41 0.51 -0.18
CA GLU A 424 -56.04 1.68 -0.80
C GLU A 424 -55.07 2.85 -0.97
N ALA A 425 -55.22 3.64 -2.01
CA ALA A 425 -54.36 4.78 -2.36
C ALA A 425 -54.19 5.79 -1.21
N LYS A 426 -55.19 5.89 -0.33
CA LYS A 426 -55.12 6.76 0.86
C LYS A 426 -54.06 6.30 1.86
N ALA A 427 -53.96 5.00 2.15
CA ALA A 427 -52.97 4.47 3.09
C ALA A 427 -51.55 4.68 2.59
N TRP A 428 -51.32 4.59 1.30
CA TRP A 428 -50.03 4.92 0.69
C TRP A 428 -49.72 6.42 0.78
N SER A 429 -50.70 7.28 0.49
CA SER A 429 -50.54 8.74 0.58
C SER A 429 -50.14 9.17 1.98
N ASP A 430 -50.77 8.63 3.02
CA ASP A 430 -50.46 8.95 4.41
C ASP A 430 -48.99 8.58 4.79
N VAL A 431 -48.50 7.42 4.34
CA VAL A 431 -47.12 7.01 4.55
C VAL A 431 -46.16 7.91 3.80
N TYR A 432 -46.47 8.24 2.56
CA TYR A 432 -45.68 9.13 1.72
C TYR A 432 -45.59 10.54 2.32
N GLU A 433 -46.72 11.13 2.72
CA GLU A 433 -46.78 12.44 3.33
C GLU A 433 -46.01 12.50 4.65
N LYS A 434 -46.12 11.44 5.47
CA LYS A 434 -45.32 11.34 6.70
C LYS A 434 -43.81 11.33 6.39
N GLN A 435 -43.38 10.65 5.33
CA GLN A 435 -41.98 10.60 4.96
C GLN A 435 -41.45 11.94 4.46
N ILE A 436 -42.21 12.65 3.60
CA ILE A 436 -41.79 13.95 3.05
C ILE A 436 -41.83 15.08 4.08
N THR A 437 -42.71 14.96 5.08
CA THR A 437 -42.81 15.95 6.17
C THR A 437 -41.89 15.65 7.36
N SER A 438 -41.28 14.45 7.39
CA SER A 438 -40.37 14.08 8.46
C SER A 438 -39.11 14.96 8.42
N SER A 439 -38.84 15.68 9.50
CA SER A 439 -37.62 16.47 9.63
C SER A 439 -36.43 15.57 9.96
N LEU A 440 -35.27 15.88 9.38
CA LEU A 440 -34.02 15.25 9.80
C LEU A 440 -33.72 15.62 11.27
N ALA A 441 -33.15 14.69 11.99
CA ALA A 441 -32.66 14.97 13.34
C ALA A 441 -31.67 16.14 13.29
N PRO A 442 -31.81 17.16 14.15
CA PRO A 442 -30.91 18.29 14.15
C PRO A 442 -29.48 17.82 14.40
N THR A 443 -28.57 18.24 13.53
CA THR A 443 -27.14 17.98 13.73
C THR A 443 -26.70 18.69 15.03
N ARG A 444 -26.11 17.96 15.96
CA ARG A 444 -25.57 18.53 17.21
C ARG A 444 -24.37 19.47 16.97
N GLN A 445 -23.89 19.54 15.73
CA GLN A 445 -22.80 20.44 15.36
C GLN A 445 -23.37 21.77 14.90
N LYS A 446 -22.87 22.85 15.51
CA LYS A 446 -23.10 24.20 14.98
C LYS A 446 -22.57 24.26 13.56
N ALA A 447 -23.33 24.84 12.63
CA ALA A 447 -22.84 25.13 11.28
C ALA A 447 -21.61 26.05 11.42
N GLY A 448 -20.43 25.47 11.48
CA GLY A 448 -19.16 26.19 11.50
C GLY A 448 -18.74 26.46 10.06
N LYS A 449 -18.16 27.63 9.81
CA LYS A 449 -17.35 27.79 8.60
C LYS A 449 -16.23 26.76 8.66
N VAL A 450 -16.01 26.07 7.56
CA VAL A 450 -14.81 25.24 7.42
C VAL A 450 -13.62 26.20 7.45
N VAL A 451 -12.92 26.23 8.57
CA VAL A 451 -11.73 27.06 8.74
C VAL A 451 -10.56 26.20 8.29
N GLY A 452 -9.93 26.56 7.18
CA GLY A 452 -8.77 25.88 6.66
C GLY A 452 -7.58 25.91 7.65
N PHE A 453 -6.59 25.05 7.43
CA PHE A 453 -5.38 25.04 8.27
C PHE A 453 -4.69 26.40 8.33
N PHE A 454 -4.58 27.09 7.18
CA PHE A 454 -4.03 28.45 7.11
C PHE A 454 -4.87 29.46 7.86
N ASP A 455 -6.19 29.41 7.72
CA ASP A 455 -7.10 30.30 8.45
C ASP A 455 -6.98 30.10 9.96
N GLN A 456 -6.83 28.85 10.41
CA GLN A 456 -6.60 28.53 11.83
C GLN A 456 -5.28 29.13 12.32
N GLY A 457 -4.20 28.98 11.55
CA GLY A 457 -2.89 29.55 11.86
C GLY A 457 -2.94 31.08 11.92
N LEU A 458 -3.61 31.70 10.95
CA LEU A 458 -3.77 33.15 10.87
C LEU A 458 -4.61 33.71 12.04
N ILE A 459 -5.73 33.04 12.36
CA ILE A 459 -6.59 33.38 13.50
C ILE A 459 -5.83 33.21 14.82
N THR A 460 -5.12 32.10 15.00
CA THR A 460 -4.33 31.81 16.20
C THR A 460 -3.20 32.83 16.34
N GLY A 461 -2.46 33.11 15.28
CA GLY A 461 -1.41 34.13 15.26
C GLY A 461 -1.96 35.54 15.59
N PHE A 462 -3.10 35.88 15.03
CA PHE A 462 -3.78 37.15 15.33
C PHE A 462 -4.17 37.25 16.80
N VAL A 463 -4.79 36.20 17.34
CA VAL A 463 -5.22 36.16 18.75
C VAL A 463 -4.02 36.25 19.70
N VAL A 464 -2.98 35.47 19.46
CA VAL A 464 -1.79 35.44 20.34
C VAL A 464 -1.00 36.73 20.29
N PHE A 465 -0.91 37.39 19.14
CA PHE A 465 -0.10 38.60 18.98
C PHE A 465 -0.91 39.88 19.26
N TRP A 466 -2.07 40.03 18.64
CA TRP A 466 -2.84 41.27 18.68
C TRP A 466 -3.68 41.46 19.96
N VAL A 467 -4.21 40.37 20.53
CA VAL A 467 -5.00 40.49 21.75
C VAL A 467 -4.19 41.09 22.94
N PRO A 468 -2.95 40.65 23.22
CA PRO A 468 -2.11 41.27 24.23
C PRO A 468 -1.77 42.74 23.93
N VAL A 469 -1.52 43.06 22.65
CA VAL A 469 -1.22 44.47 22.24
C VAL A 469 -2.41 45.36 22.48
N ILE A 470 -3.61 44.95 22.04
CA ILE A 470 -4.85 45.70 22.26
C ILE A 470 -5.16 45.83 23.75
N ALA A 471 -5.03 44.76 24.51
CA ALA A 471 -5.22 44.77 25.95
C ALA A 471 -4.25 45.74 26.64
N SER A 472 -3.00 45.76 26.27
CA SER A 472 -1.99 46.68 26.79
C SER A 472 -2.30 48.14 26.44
N ALA A 473 -2.75 48.40 25.20
CA ALA A 473 -3.14 49.73 24.78
C ALA A 473 -4.37 50.25 25.53
N VAL A 474 -5.38 49.39 25.78
CA VAL A 474 -6.58 49.73 26.53
C VAL A 474 -6.25 50.06 28.01
N VAL A 475 -5.41 49.22 28.62
CA VAL A 475 -4.94 49.42 29.99
C VAL A 475 -4.10 50.70 30.09
N GLY A 476 -3.19 50.94 29.17
CA GLY A 476 -2.35 52.12 29.10
C GLY A 476 -3.16 53.42 28.94
N SER A 477 -4.17 53.40 28.06
CA SER A 477 -5.09 54.53 27.89
C SER A 477 -5.94 54.78 29.13
N GLY A 478 -6.41 53.71 29.82
CA GLY A 478 -7.14 53.82 31.10
C GLY A 478 -6.28 54.45 32.21
N TYR A 479 -5.01 54.12 32.29
CA TYR A 479 -4.06 54.74 33.22
C TYR A 479 -3.76 56.19 32.85
N GLY A 480 -3.61 56.53 31.56
CA GLY A 480 -3.43 57.90 31.07
C GLY A 480 -4.60 58.81 31.40
N ILE A 481 -5.83 58.34 31.21
CA ILE A 481 -7.04 59.11 31.57
C ILE A 481 -7.12 59.30 33.07
N ARG A 482 -6.86 58.31 33.92
CA ARG A 482 -6.83 58.45 35.38
C ARG A 482 -5.76 59.44 35.87
N ALA A 483 -4.57 59.41 35.26
CA ALA A 483 -3.51 60.36 35.58
C ALA A 483 -3.89 61.79 35.16
N GLY A 484 -4.51 61.99 34.00
CA GLY A 484 -5.03 63.29 33.55
C GLY A 484 -6.11 63.88 34.49
N ILE A 485 -7.05 63.03 34.92
CA ILE A 485 -8.10 63.46 35.87
C ILE A 485 -7.52 63.85 37.26
N ARG A 486 -6.45 63.19 37.69
CA ARG A 486 -5.75 63.57 38.94
C ARG A 486 -5.00 64.88 38.78
N MET A 487 -4.42 65.20 37.66
CA MET A 487 -3.73 66.48 37.40
C MET A 487 -4.68 67.66 37.26
N THR A 488 -5.92 67.48 36.86
CA THR A 488 -6.92 68.52 36.75
C THR A 488 -7.68 68.77 38.06
N ARG A 489 -7.49 67.98 39.14
CA ARG A 489 -8.08 68.12 40.46
C ARG A 489 -7.11 68.61 41.54
N SER A 490 -5.84 68.81 41.21
CA SER A 490 -4.87 69.55 42.02
C SER A 490 -4.73 70.99 41.50
#